data_aaa023fb9070a690d7bf60abed9704d2
#
_entry.id   aaa023fb9070a690d7bf60abed9704d2
#
_cell.length_a   1.000
_cell.length_b   1.000
_cell.length_c   1.000
_cell.angle_alpha   90.00
_cell.angle_beta   90.00
_cell.angle_gamma   90.00
#
_symmetry.space_group_name_H-M   'P 1'
#
loop_
_entity.id
_entity.type
_entity.pdbx_description
1 polymer ?
#
loop_
_entity_poly.entity_id
_entity_poly.type
_entity_poly.pdbx_seq_one_letter_code
_entity_poly.pdbx_strand_id
1 'polypeptide(L)'
;MPDDNKRLLSIVEQGGYPLYDSIYQQAGYQVTMVQTMRKAVSSIKKQVPDVIVAEFNYQSDFRDRTSSLETLLASIQKYPDTRVVVFYDRENTDKLNKLLSSSTVHSTLPYPIDEQALSDSLS
;
A
#
# COMPACT_ATOMS: atom_id res chain seq x y z
N MET A 1 -2.49 3.24 26.26
CA MET A 1 -2.22 3.08 25.95
C MET A 1 -1.76 2.22 25.34
N PRO A 2 -1.60 1.73 25.42
CA PRO A 2 -0.86 0.78 25.04
C PRO A 2 -1.00 0.30 23.70
N ASP A 3 -1.78 -0.10 23.23
CA ASP A 3 -1.92 -0.56 22.01
C ASP A 3 -1.74 0.40 21.04
N ASP A 4 -1.21 1.34 21.30
CA ASP A 4 -1.01 2.32 20.48
C ASP A 4 0.08 2.13 19.58
N ASN A 5 0.66 1.05 19.45
CA ASN A 5 1.77 0.82 18.58
C ASN A 5 1.36 0.27 17.22
N LYS A 6 0.24 0.69 16.72
CA LYS A 6 -0.14 0.36 15.36
C LYS A 6 0.81 1.03 14.40
N ARG A 7 1.27 0.28 13.42
CA ARG A 7 2.25 0.77 12.46
C ARG A 7 1.71 0.73 11.05
N LEU A 8 2.00 1.77 10.30
CA LEU A 8 1.61 1.86 8.91
C LEU A 8 2.87 2.12 8.07
N LEU A 9 3.05 1.32 7.05
CA LEU A 9 4.15 1.50 6.11
C LEU A 9 3.59 2.14 4.85
N SER A 10 4.07 3.35 4.55
CA SER A 10 3.65 4.08 3.37
C SER A 10 4.74 3.95 2.30
N ILE A 11 4.41 3.32 1.18
CA ILE A 11 5.36 3.10 0.11
C ILE A 11 5.05 4.10 -0.98
N VAL A 12 5.90 5.13 -1.12
CA VAL A 12 5.70 6.21 -2.06
C VAL A 12 6.77 6.08 -3.14
N GLU A 13 6.45 5.37 -4.21
CA GLU A 13 7.41 5.13 -5.28
C GLU A 13 7.44 6.27 -6.29
N GLN A 14 6.30 6.64 -6.82
CA GLN A 14 6.23 7.73 -7.78
C GLN A 14 5.71 9.01 -7.14
N GLY A 15 4.83 8.88 -6.17
CA GLY A 15 4.27 10.05 -5.51
C GLY A 15 3.36 10.84 -6.42
N GLY A 16 3.48 12.16 -6.35
CA GLY A 16 2.65 13.03 -7.17
C GLY A 16 1.29 13.32 -6.55
N TYR A 17 1.07 12.94 -5.32
CA TYR A 17 -0.14 13.20 -4.57
C TYR A 17 0.24 13.71 -3.18
N PRO A 18 -0.71 14.34 -2.47
CA PRO A 18 -0.40 14.83 -1.13
C PRO A 18 -0.03 13.69 -0.20
N LEU A 19 0.84 13.97 0.75
CA LEU A 19 1.14 12.99 1.79
C LEU A 19 0.00 12.98 2.79
N TYR A 20 -0.47 11.81 3.12
CA TYR A 20 -1.61 11.65 4.00
C TYR A 20 -1.21 11.26 5.42
N ASP A 21 0.00 11.65 5.82
CA ASP A 21 0.53 11.26 7.13
C ASP A 21 -0.39 11.69 8.26
N SER A 22 -0.99 12.87 8.17
CA SER A 22 -1.88 13.34 9.23
C SER A 22 -3.12 12.47 9.36
N ILE A 23 -3.63 11.94 8.24
CA ILE A 23 -4.78 11.04 8.26
C ILE A 23 -4.38 9.74 8.95
N TYR A 24 -3.21 9.21 8.62
CA TYR A 24 -2.72 7.98 9.22
C TYR A 24 -2.50 8.16 10.72
N GLN A 25 -1.92 9.28 11.10
CA GLN A 25 -1.66 9.56 12.51
C GLN A 25 -2.95 9.73 13.30
N GLN A 26 -3.94 10.39 12.71
CA GLN A 26 -5.23 10.54 13.36
C GLN A 26 -5.93 9.21 13.56
N ALA A 27 -5.65 8.24 12.69
CA ALA A 27 -6.21 6.91 12.83
C ALA A 27 -5.45 6.05 13.85
N GLY A 28 -4.40 6.59 14.45
CA GLY A 28 -3.67 5.91 15.51
C GLY A 28 -2.43 5.18 15.07
N TYR A 29 -1.92 5.46 13.87
CA TYR A 29 -0.76 4.75 13.32
C TYR A 29 0.51 5.56 13.45
N GLN A 30 1.61 4.86 13.70
CA GLN A 30 2.94 5.40 13.52
C GLN A 30 3.33 5.13 12.07
N VAL A 31 3.70 6.18 11.35
CA VAL A 31 3.94 6.09 9.91
C VAL A 31 5.42 5.97 9.63
N THR A 32 5.77 4.98 8.83
CA THR A 32 7.10 4.85 8.25
C THR A 32 6.93 4.97 6.75
N MET A 33 7.70 5.84 6.12
CA MET A 33 7.64 6.01 4.67
C MET A 33 8.90 5.47 4.03
N VAL A 34 8.74 4.73 2.94
CA VAL A 34 9.85 4.28 2.12
C VAL A 34 9.55 4.63 0.68
N GLN A 35 10.59 4.74 -0.14
CA GLN A 35 10.43 5.20 -1.51
C GLN A 35 10.72 4.12 -2.55
N THR A 36 11.11 2.95 -2.12
CA THR A 36 11.36 1.85 -3.05
C THR A 36 10.75 0.57 -2.49
N MET A 37 10.39 -0.33 -3.39
CA MET A 37 9.85 -1.62 -2.98
C MET A 37 10.91 -2.43 -2.23
N ARG A 38 12.17 -2.28 -2.61
CA ARG A 38 13.25 -2.97 -1.93
C ARG A 38 13.32 -2.59 -0.45
N LYS A 39 13.22 -1.28 -0.17
CA LYS A 39 13.22 -0.82 1.21
C LYS A 39 11.95 -1.24 1.94
N ALA A 40 10.84 -1.31 1.23
CA ALA A 40 9.59 -1.76 1.83
C ALA A 40 9.71 -3.20 2.31
N VAL A 41 10.21 -4.09 1.46
CA VAL A 41 10.37 -5.50 1.83
C VAL A 41 11.33 -5.64 3.01
N SER A 42 12.42 -4.89 2.99
CA SER A 42 13.38 -4.91 4.09
C SER A 42 12.74 -4.44 5.40
N SER A 43 11.94 -3.38 5.34
CA SER A 43 11.26 -2.85 6.52
C SER A 43 10.27 -3.85 7.09
N ILE A 44 9.53 -4.54 6.22
CA ILE A 44 8.56 -5.53 6.66
C ILE A 44 9.24 -6.68 7.39
N LYS A 45 10.40 -7.09 6.92
CA LYS A 45 11.13 -8.17 7.57
C LYS A 45 11.61 -7.79 8.96
N LYS A 46 11.95 -6.52 9.16
CA LYS A 46 12.39 -6.05 10.46
C LYS A 46 11.23 -5.89 11.42
N GLN A 47 10.12 -5.42 10.91
CA GLN A 47 8.96 -5.16 11.75
C GLN A 47 7.71 -5.16 10.88
N VAL A 48 6.85 -6.14 11.10
CA VAL A 48 5.65 -6.30 10.29
C VAL A 48 4.66 -5.19 10.64
N PRO A 49 4.22 -4.39 9.65
CA PRO A 49 3.25 -3.34 9.92
C PRO A 49 1.84 -3.90 10.00
N ASP A 50 0.93 -3.12 10.59
CA ASP A 50 -0.47 -3.47 10.61
C ASP A 50 -1.16 -3.12 9.31
N VAL A 51 -0.71 -2.03 8.68
CA VAL A 51 -1.27 -1.56 7.41
C VAL A 51 -0.13 -1.17 6.49
N ILE A 52 -0.27 -1.50 5.22
CA ILE A 52 0.64 -1.05 4.17
C ILE A 52 -0.19 -0.27 3.17
N VAL A 53 0.26 0.95 2.83
CA VAL A 53 -0.34 1.74 1.77
C VAL A 53 0.66 1.76 0.61
N ALA A 54 0.24 1.26 -0.53
CA ALA A 54 1.11 1.09 -1.69
C ALA A 54 0.48 1.69 -2.93
N GLU A 55 1.29 1.88 -3.97
CA GLU A 55 0.84 2.37 -5.26
C GLU A 55 0.85 1.24 -6.26
N PHE A 56 -0.14 1.21 -7.14
CA PHE A 56 -0.10 0.31 -8.28
C PHE A 56 0.38 1.13 -9.47
N ASN A 57 1.65 0.97 -9.79
CA ASN A 57 2.27 1.69 -10.88
C ASN A 57 2.55 0.71 -12.01
N TYR A 58 1.55 0.51 -12.84
CA TYR A 58 1.68 -0.41 -13.95
C TYR A 58 2.48 0.26 -15.06
N GLN A 59 3.53 -0.41 -15.48
CA GLN A 59 4.29 0.02 -16.63
C GLN A 59 4.19 -1.07 -17.67
N SER A 60 3.80 -0.68 -18.86
CA SER A 60 3.70 -1.63 -19.94
C SER A 60 5.07 -1.88 -20.58
N ASP A 61 6.12 -1.62 -19.85
CA ASP A 61 7.45 -1.85 -20.35
C ASP A 61 7.63 -3.34 -20.61
N PHE A 62 8.10 -3.64 -21.78
CA PHE A 62 8.25 -5.03 -22.20
C PHE A 62 9.29 -5.78 -21.40
N ARG A 63 10.13 -5.11 -20.66
CA ARG A 63 11.19 -5.79 -19.90
C ARG A 63 10.69 -6.29 -18.56
N ASP A 64 9.75 -5.61 -17.99
CA ASP A 64 9.34 -5.93 -16.65
C ASP A 64 7.83 -6.02 -16.65
N ARG A 65 7.34 -7.22 -16.62
CA ARG A 65 5.91 -7.48 -16.69
C ARG A 65 5.25 -7.58 -15.33
N THR A 66 6.06 -7.58 -14.27
CA THR A 66 5.50 -7.63 -12.93
C THR A 66 5.54 -6.24 -12.35
N SER A 67 4.49 -5.86 -11.63
CA SER A 67 4.49 -4.60 -10.93
C SER A 67 5.18 -4.77 -9.58
N SER A 68 5.65 -3.67 -9.01
CA SER A 68 6.19 -3.70 -7.66
C SER A 68 5.15 -4.19 -6.66
N LEU A 69 3.88 -3.93 -6.93
CA LEU A 69 2.81 -4.40 -6.07
C LEU A 69 2.76 -5.92 -6.00
N GLU A 70 2.99 -6.60 -7.11
CA GLU A 70 3.01 -8.07 -7.09
C GLU A 70 4.12 -8.59 -6.17
N THR A 71 5.28 -7.95 -6.22
CA THR A 71 6.39 -8.32 -5.33
C THR A 71 6.00 -8.13 -3.88
N LEU A 72 5.36 -7.02 -3.58
CA LEU A 72 4.91 -6.74 -2.22
C LEU A 72 3.90 -7.78 -1.75
N LEU A 73 2.89 -8.06 -2.56
CA LEU A 73 1.85 -9.01 -2.16
C LEU A 73 2.41 -10.41 -1.94
N ALA A 74 3.37 -10.81 -2.76
CA ALA A 74 4.04 -12.09 -2.56
C ALA A 74 4.80 -12.12 -1.23
N SER A 75 5.43 -10.99 -0.88
CA SER A 75 6.23 -10.92 0.33
C SER A 75 5.39 -10.98 1.59
N ILE A 76 4.15 -10.52 1.55
CA ILE A 76 3.33 -10.43 2.75
C ILE A 76 2.35 -11.58 2.90
N GLN A 77 2.40 -12.57 2.04
CA GLN A 77 1.49 -13.73 2.15
C GLN A 77 1.62 -14.42 3.49
N LYS A 78 2.79 -14.37 4.10
CA LYS A 78 2.99 -14.98 5.42
C LYS A 78 2.56 -14.08 6.57
N TYR A 79 2.01 -12.92 6.28
CA TYR A 79 1.54 -12.00 7.32
C TYR A 79 0.07 -11.67 7.06
N PRO A 80 -0.83 -12.63 7.30
CA PRO A 80 -2.23 -12.45 6.90
C PRO A 80 -2.97 -11.35 7.65
N ASP A 81 -2.45 -10.89 8.78
CA ASP A 81 -3.10 -9.84 9.55
C ASP A 81 -2.74 -8.44 9.05
N THR A 82 -1.77 -8.34 8.15
CA THR A 82 -1.39 -7.05 7.59
C THR A 82 -2.38 -6.68 6.49
N ARG A 83 -2.99 -5.50 6.63
CA ARG A 83 -3.94 -5.01 5.62
C ARG A 83 -3.20 -4.17 4.60
N VAL A 84 -3.59 -4.28 3.35
CA VAL A 84 -2.96 -3.53 2.26
C VAL A 84 -4.01 -2.62 1.63
N VAL A 85 -3.68 -1.34 1.51
CA VAL A 85 -4.48 -0.35 0.81
C VAL A 85 -3.69 0.06 -0.43
N VAL A 86 -4.33 0.03 -1.59
CA VAL A 86 -3.66 0.29 -2.85
C VAL A 86 -4.23 1.53 -3.51
N PHE A 87 -3.36 2.48 -3.86
CA PHE A 87 -3.71 3.64 -4.67
C PHE A 87 -3.44 3.30 -6.12
N TYR A 88 -4.34 3.67 -7.01
CA TYR A 88 -4.15 3.34 -8.42
C TYR A 88 -4.78 4.40 -9.33
N ASP A 89 -4.30 4.43 -10.58
CA ASP A 89 -4.85 5.29 -11.60
C ASP A 89 -6.04 4.56 -12.25
N ARG A 90 -7.14 5.27 -12.45
CA ARG A 90 -8.35 4.68 -13.02
C ARG A 90 -8.11 4.06 -14.40
N GLU A 91 -7.12 4.57 -15.12
CA GLU A 91 -6.77 4.00 -16.43
C GLU A 91 -6.26 2.57 -16.28
N ASN A 92 -5.78 2.21 -15.12
CA ASN A 92 -5.18 0.89 -14.86
C ASN A 92 -6.14 -0.05 -14.14
N THR A 93 -7.43 0.30 -14.08
CA THR A 93 -8.41 -0.51 -13.34
C THR A 93 -8.40 -1.96 -13.78
N ASP A 94 -8.41 -2.21 -15.09
CA ASP A 94 -8.45 -3.59 -15.60
C ASP A 94 -7.20 -4.36 -15.22
N LYS A 95 -6.05 -3.69 -15.28
CA LYS A 95 -4.78 -4.35 -14.93
C LYS A 95 -4.71 -4.65 -13.46
N LEU A 96 -5.21 -3.75 -12.63
CA LEU A 96 -5.25 -3.98 -11.19
C LEU A 96 -6.19 -5.14 -10.88
N ASN A 97 -7.37 -5.17 -11.48
CA ASN A 97 -8.32 -6.25 -11.27
C ASN A 97 -7.73 -7.59 -11.65
N LYS A 98 -6.95 -7.61 -12.72
CA LYS A 98 -6.30 -8.84 -13.15
C LYS A 98 -5.29 -9.32 -12.10
N LEU A 99 -4.54 -8.40 -11.53
CA LEU A 99 -3.61 -8.74 -10.45
C LEU A 99 -4.37 -9.28 -9.24
N LEU A 100 -5.48 -8.64 -8.88
CA LEU A 100 -6.24 -9.01 -7.70
C LEU A 100 -7.02 -10.30 -7.88
N SER A 101 -7.08 -10.83 -9.09
CA SER A 101 -7.71 -12.13 -9.28
C SER A 101 -6.92 -13.25 -8.63
N SER A 102 -5.62 -13.02 -8.36
CA SER A 102 -4.78 -14.02 -7.70
C SER A 102 -4.26 -13.54 -6.34
N SER A 103 -4.61 -12.35 -5.91
CA SER A 103 -4.16 -11.80 -4.62
C SER A 103 -5.26 -10.93 -4.05
N THR A 104 -5.31 -10.81 -2.74
CA THR A 104 -6.32 -9.98 -2.10
C THR A 104 -5.66 -8.81 -1.39
N VAL A 105 -6.34 -7.66 -1.44
CA VAL A 105 -5.93 -6.49 -0.67
C VAL A 105 -7.15 -6.02 0.11
N HIS A 106 -6.90 -5.23 1.15
CA HIS A 106 -7.97 -4.75 2.00
C HIS A 106 -8.84 -3.73 1.29
N SER A 107 -8.23 -2.84 0.54
CA SER A 107 -8.94 -1.72 -0.07
C SER A 107 -8.16 -1.19 -1.27
N THR A 108 -8.87 -0.67 -2.26
CA THR A 108 -8.25 0.00 -3.41
C THR A 108 -8.91 1.36 -3.57
N LEU A 109 -8.10 2.39 -3.80
CA LEU A 109 -8.57 3.77 -3.91
C LEU A 109 -8.03 4.39 -5.19
N PRO A 110 -8.90 4.85 -6.09
CA PRO A 110 -8.44 5.49 -7.32
C PRO A 110 -8.04 6.93 -7.08
N TYR A 111 -7.10 7.43 -7.87
CA TYR A 111 -6.76 8.86 -7.86
C TYR A 111 -7.86 9.68 -8.51
N PRO A 112 -8.10 10.88 -8.06
CA PRO A 112 -7.57 11.50 -6.83
C PRO A 112 -8.17 10.84 -5.60
N ILE A 113 -7.34 10.67 -4.58
CA ILE A 113 -7.72 9.93 -3.38
C ILE A 113 -8.76 10.70 -2.60
N ASP A 114 -9.87 10.04 -2.25
CA ASP A 114 -10.88 10.60 -1.38
C ASP A 114 -10.40 10.37 0.06
N GLU A 115 -10.18 11.46 0.78
CA GLU A 115 -9.63 11.37 2.13
C GLU A 115 -10.56 10.64 3.10
N GLN A 116 -11.86 10.79 2.91
CA GLN A 116 -12.82 10.07 3.76
C GLN A 116 -12.74 8.57 3.50
N ALA A 117 -12.65 8.18 2.23
CA ALA A 117 -12.52 6.76 1.89
C ALA A 117 -11.22 6.20 2.43
N LEU A 118 -10.14 6.97 2.39
CA LEU A 118 -8.87 6.54 2.94
C LEU A 118 -8.98 6.35 4.45
N SER A 119 -9.57 7.31 5.15
CA SER A 119 -9.77 7.21 6.59
C SER A 119 -10.60 5.99 6.94
N ASP A 120 -11.66 5.73 6.18
CA ASP A 120 -12.52 4.57 6.41
C ASP A 120 -11.76 3.26 6.21
N SER A 121 -10.81 3.24 5.28
CA SER A 121 -10.01 2.05 5.02
C SER A 121 -9.07 1.72 6.18
N LEU A 122 -8.81 2.68 7.06
CA LEU A 122 -7.90 2.48 8.17
C LEU A 122 -8.61 2.08 9.47
N SER A 123 -9.91 2.05 9.45
CA SER A 123 -10.70 1.73 10.64
C SER A 123 -10.72 0.23 10.96
#